data_2d1bde96162dda53d3e4f3b45fd84c40
#
_entry.id   2d1bde96162dda53d3e4f3b45fd84c40
#
_cell.length_a   1.000
_cell.length_b   1.000
_cell.length_c   1.000
_cell.angle_alpha   90.00
_cell.angle_beta   90.00
_cell.angle_gamma   90.00
#
_symmetry.space_group_name_H-M   'P 1'
#
loop_
_entity.id
_entity.type
_entity.pdbx_description
1 polymer ?
#
loop_
_entity_poly.entity_id
_entity_poly.type
_entity_poly.pdbx_seq_one_letter_code
_entity_poly.pdbx_strand_id
1 'polypeptide(L)'
;MNTPKIEIKKELEEKIFIIANQLNVAQTIIDTAREVERYQLAELNLIAGHKAKLSTAYEAAINYLRFALELLPVNSWQTHYHLTLNLYLEAVEVEFLNINFDQAEIYIKLVQQKAVTLLDQVPVYEIQIQIYMAKVQIKLAIETGIHIINMLGIQLVEESPKILNDQNQNYVDELINLPVMTAPDKIAAMGILGNITTATYCFDLELFKRIVFTMIYLSLQYGNCSTSASGYAHYGLLLCKLAGNIDNGYRYGQLALNLANRFNAQEVKCVVLLTCNSNINFWKNHLQQTIASLSECMNYGMETGDLEHVGYASAIYNQNKFLIGENLTCLLQELETHINLMYRFKQQGAVLVHLIWKQLVLELLNYDPSSGSFS
;
A
#
# COMPACT_ATOMS: atom_id res chain seq x y z
N MET A 1 1.09 -7.88 -38.96
CA MET A 1 0.13 -9.01 -38.89
C MET A 1 -0.09 -9.46 -37.44
N ASN A 2 -0.45 -8.53 -36.50
CA ASN A 2 -0.71 -8.85 -35.07
C ASN A 2 -2.13 -8.50 -34.65
N THR A 3 -2.99 -8.03 -35.52
CA THR A 3 -4.35 -7.54 -35.23
C THR A 3 -5.33 -8.61 -34.72
N PRO A 4 -5.41 -9.84 -35.28
CA PRO A 4 -6.45 -10.78 -34.82
C PRO A 4 -6.22 -11.35 -33.42
N LYS A 5 -4.96 -11.51 -32.96
CA LYS A 5 -4.68 -12.01 -31.59
C LYS A 5 -5.02 -10.99 -30.50
N ILE A 6 -4.86 -9.70 -30.80
CA ILE A 6 -5.18 -8.60 -29.88
C ILE A 6 -6.69 -8.43 -29.76
N GLU A 7 -7.43 -8.53 -30.85
CA GLU A 7 -8.92 -8.48 -30.84
C GLU A 7 -9.53 -9.64 -30.07
N ILE A 8 -9.06 -10.88 -30.29
CA ILE A 8 -9.52 -12.07 -29.57
C ILE A 8 -9.26 -11.95 -28.06
N LYS A 9 -8.10 -11.41 -27.66
CA LYS A 9 -7.77 -11.19 -26.24
C LYS A 9 -8.70 -10.18 -25.60
N LYS A 10 -9.01 -9.08 -26.28
CA LYS A 10 -9.92 -8.04 -25.80
C LYS A 10 -11.35 -8.55 -25.67
N GLU A 11 -11.83 -9.30 -26.68
CA GLU A 11 -13.18 -9.91 -26.64
C GLU A 11 -13.30 -10.97 -25.53
N LEU A 12 -12.24 -11.74 -25.27
CA LEU A 12 -12.17 -12.67 -24.14
C LEU A 12 -12.25 -11.93 -22.81
N GLU A 13 -11.48 -10.85 -22.64
CA GLU A 13 -11.52 -10.05 -21.44
C GLU A 13 -12.89 -9.41 -21.21
N GLU A 14 -13.60 -8.98 -22.24
CA GLU A 14 -14.95 -8.43 -22.13
C GLU A 14 -15.98 -9.47 -21.66
N LYS A 15 -15.88 -10.73 -22.11
CA LYS A 15 -16.83 -11.80 -21.83
C LYS A 15 -16.38 -12.78 -20.74
N ILE A 16 -15.23 -12.52 -20.08
CA ILE A 16 -14.58 -13.49 -19.19
C ILE A 16 -15.50 -14.00 -18.08
N PHE A 17 -16.33 -13.15 -17.47
CA PHE A 17 -17.24 -13.55 -16.42
C PHE A 17 -18.32 -14.53 -16.93
N ILE A 18 -18.85 -14.31 -18.13
CA ILE A 18 -19.86 -15.19 -18.73
C ILE A 18 -19.24 -16.56 -19.01
N ILE A 19 -18.05 -16.56 -19.62
CA ILE A 19 -17.32 -17.78 -20.00
C ILE A 19 -16.94 -18.57 -18.73
N ALA A 20 -16.29 -17.92 -17.76
CA ALA A 20 -15.88 -18.57 -16.52
C ALA A 20 -17.07 -19.15 -15.77
N ASN A 21 -18.17 -18.40 -15.61
CA ASN A 21 -19.35 -18.86 -14.90
C ASN A 21 -20.00 -20.07 -15.58
N GLN A 22 -20.14 -20.07 -16.92
CA GLN A 22 -20.71 -21.21 -17.64
C GLN A 22 -19.86 -22.48 -17.51
N LEU A 23 -18.53 -22.33 -17.60
CA LEU A 23 -17.61 -23.46 -17.46
C LEU A 23 -17.52 -23.96 -16.02
N ASN A 24 -17.59 -23.08 -15.04
CA ASN A 24 -17.60 -23.45 -13.62
C ASN A 24 -18.86 -24.27 -13.25
N VAL A 25 -20.04 -23.91 -13.81
CA VAL A 25 -21.29 -24.70 -13.63
C VAL A 25 -21.17 -26.10 -14.25
N ALA A 26 -20.42 -26.22 -15.35
CA ALA A 26 -20.17 -27.50 -15.99
C ALA A 26 -19.18 -28.42 -15.24
N GLN A 27 -18.64 -27.98 -14.12
CA GLN A 27 -17.58 -28.69 -13.34
C GLN A 27 -17.98 -30.11 -12.95
N THR A 28 -19.26 -30.38 -12.64
CA THR A 28 -19.73 -31.74 -12.35
C THR A 28 -19.53 -32.71 -13.51
N ILE A 29 -19.36 -32.19 -14.73
CA ILE A 29 -19.04 -32.93 -15.95
C ILE A 29 -17.52 -33.00 -16.16
N ILE A 30 -16.77 -32.03 -15.62
CA ILE A 30 -15.32 -31.84 -15.80
C ILE A 30 -14.48 -32.73 -14.86
N ASP A 31 -15.06 -33.36 -13.85
CA ASP A 31 -14.36 -34.36 -13.01
C ASP A 31 -13.75 -35.52 -13.82
N THR A 32 -14.22 -35.71 -15.05
CA THR A 32 -13.65 -36.61 -16.06
C THR A 32 -12.74 -35.88 -17.07
N ALA A 33 -12.56 -34.56 -16.93
CA ALA A 33 -11.81 -33.76 -17.87
C ALA A 33 -10.29 -34.03 -17.79
N ARG A 34 -9.63 -33.90 -18.93
CA ARG A 34 -8.18 -34.02 -19.03
C ARG A 34 -7.51 -32.96 -18.17
N GLU A 35 -6.37 -33.28 -17.61
CA GLU A 35 -5.55 -32.36 -16.78
C GLU A 35 -5.34 -31.00 -17.47
N VAL A 36 -5.14 -30.98 -18.79
CA VAL A 36 -4.99 -29.77 -19.61
C VAL A 36 -6.21 -28.84 -19.52
N GLU A 37 -7.42 -29.39 -19.54
CA GLU A 37 -8.68 -28.63 -19.51
C GLU A 37 -8.87 -27.98 -18.12
N ARG A 38 -8.43 -28.65 -17.05
CA ARG A 38 -8.43 -28.10 -15.68
C ARG A 38 -7.51 -26.89 -15.55
N TYR A 39 -6.29 -26.94 -16.11
CA TYR A 39 -5.38 -25.79 -16.09
C TYR A 39 -5.92 -24.62 -16.92
N GLN A 40 -6.51 -24.88 -18.10
CA GLN A 40 -7.14 -23.84 -18.91
C GLN A 40 -8.28 -23.14 -18.16
N LEU A 41 -9.12 -23.91 -17.47
CA LEU A 41 -10.19 -23.34 -16.66
C LEU A 41 -9.66 -22.57 -15.44
N ALA A 42 -8.59 -23.05 -14.81
CA ALA A 42 -7.92 -22.32 -13.74
C ALA A 42 -7.35 -20.98 -14.22
N GLU A 43 -6.76 -20.93 -15.43
CA GLU A 43 -6.27 -19.70 -16.04
C GLU A 43 -7.40 -18.72 -16.37
N LEU A 44 -8.54 -19.19 -16.88
CA LEU A 44 -9.72 -18.34 -17.10
C LEU A 44 -10.27 -17.75 -15.79
N ASN A 45 -10.29 -18.55 -14.73
CA ASN A 45 -10.72 -18.08 -13.41
C ASN A 45 -9.70 -17.09 -12.79
N LEU A 46 -8.39 -17.25 -13.03
CA LEU A 46 -7.38 -16.26 -12.65
C LEU A 46 -7.65 -14.90 -13.32
N ILE A 47 -7.93 -14.90 -14.64
CA ILE A 47 -8.25 -13.68 -15.39
C ILE A 47 -9.55 -13.06 -14.86
N ALA A 48 -10.59 -13.86 -14.59
CA ALA A 48 -11.85 -13.39 -14.03
C ALA A 48 -11.66 -12.81 -12.62
N GLY A 49 -10.90 -13.50 -11.76
CA GLY A 49 -10.55 -13.05 -10.42
C GLY A 49 -9.81 -11.72 -10.42
N HIS A 50 -8.78 -11.60 -11.26
CA HIS A 50 -8.03 -10.36 -11.44
C HIS A 50 -8.92 -9.20 -11.91
N LYS A 51 -9.78 -9.43 -12.90
CA LYS A 51 -10.72 -8.41 -13.39
C LYS A 51 -11.73 -7.99 -12.33
N ALA A 52 -12.24 -8.93 -11.54
CA ALA A 52 -13.15 -8.64 -10.43
C ALA A 52 -12.44 -7.82 -9.34
N LYS A 53 -11.16 -8.14 -9.01
CA LYS A 53 -10.31 -7.35 -8.10
C LYS A 53 -10.17 -5.89 -8.57
N LEU A 54 -9.83 -5.67 -9.84
CA LEU A 54 -9.72 -4.33 -10.41
C LEU A 54 -11.03 -3.53 -10.37
N SER A 55 -12.17 -4.22 -10.29
CA SER A 55 -13.49 -3.61 -10.11
C SER A 55 -13.92 -3.52 -8.64
N THR A 56 -13.02 -3.73 -7.68
CA THR A 56 -13.25 -3.76 -6.23
C THR A 56 -14.32 -4.78 -5.78
N ALA A 57 -14.66 -5.75 -6.63
CA ALA A 57 -15.61 -6.83 -6.34
C ALA A 57 -14.87 -8.02 -5.69
N TYR A 58 -14.31 -7.81 -4.49
CA TYR A 58 -13.38 -8.75 -3.84
C TYR A 58 -14.01 -10.10 -3.52
N GLU A 59 -15.28 -10.16 -3.08
CA GLU A 59 -15.98 -11.43 -2.87
C GLU A 59 -16.10 -12.25 -4.16
N ALA A 60 -16.43 -11.59 -5.27
CA ALA A 60 -16.49 -12.27 -6.56
C ALA A 60 -15.10 -12.76 -7.01
N ALA A 61 -14.08 -11.92 -6.82
CA ALA A 61 -12.69 -12.26 -7.12
C ALA A 61 -12.23 -13.51 -6.34
N ILE A 62 -12.50 -13.57 -5.04
CA ILE A 62 -12.20 -14.72 -4.18
C ILE A 62 -12.86 -15.99 -4.69
N ASN A 63 -14.13 -15.92 -5.08
CA ASN A 63 -14.86 -17.09 -5.56
C ASN A 63 -14.22 -17.68 -6.84
N TYR A 64 -13.82 -16.83 -7.80
CA TYR A 64 -13.09 -17.29 -8.99
C TYR A 64 -11.74 -17.90 -8.63
N LEU A 65 -10.98 -17.24 -7.74
CA LEU A 65 -9.63 -17.70 -7.37
C LEU A 65 -9.66 -19.01 -6.56
N ARG A 66 -10.58 -19.16 -5.60
CA ARG A 66 -10.75 -20.40 -4.85
C ARG A 66 -11.12 -21.55 -5.76
N PHE A 67 -12.07 -21.32 -6.67
CA PHE A 67 -12.42 -22.30 -7.67
C PHE A 67 -11.21 -22.70 -8.53
N ALA A 68 -10.41 -21.74 -8.98
CA ALA A 68 -9.18 -22.03 -9.73
C ALA A 68 -8.18 -22.85 -8.92
N LEU A 69 -8.02 -22.55 -7.63
CA LEU A 69 -7.10 -23.30 -6.74
C LEU A 69 -7.57 -24.75 -6.53
N GLU A 70 -8.88 -25.00 -6.44
CA GLU A 70 -9.47 -26.34 -6.34
C GLU A 70 -9.25 -27.18 -7.61
N LEU A 71 -9.12 -26.55 -8.77
CA LEU A 71 -8.81 -27.23 -10.03
C LEU A 71 -7.37 -27.71 -10.11
N LEU A 72 -6.45 -27.13 -9.32
CA LEU A 72 -5.03 -27.46 -9.41
C LEU A 72 -4.73 -28.86 -8.88
N PRO A 73 -4.02 -29.71 -9.64
CA PRO A 73 -3.51 -30.98 -9.14
C PRO A 73 -2.50 -30.77 -8.01
N VAL A 74 -2.32 -31.80 -7.17
CA VAL A 74 -1.37 -31.75 -6.02
C VAL A 74 0.06 -31.46 -6.45
N ASN A 75 0.46 -31.86 -7.67
CA ASN A 75 1.79 -31.63 -8.23
C ASN A 75 1.90 -30.34 -9.07
N SER A 76 0.91 -29.44 -9.03
CA SER A 76 0.87 -28.21 -9.83
C SER A 76 2.08 -27.29 -9.62
N TRP A 77 2.64 -27.23 -8.41
CA TRP A 77 3.87 -26.50 -8.10
C TRP A 77 5.11 -27.01 -8.88
N GLN A 78 5.10 -28.25 -9.33
CA GLN A 78 6.18 -28.83 -10.13
C GLN A 78 5.89 -28.75 -11.63
N THR A 79 4.63 -28.96 -12.03
CA THR A 79 4.25 -29.09 -13.44
C THR A 79 3.84 -27.76 -14.08
N HIS A 80 3.21 -26.86 -13.30
CA HIS A 80 2.67 -25.57 -13.77
C HIS A 80 2.99 -24.47 -12.76
N TYR A 81 4.29 -24.34 -12.40
CA TYR A 81 4.78 -23.46 -11.35
C TYR A 81 4.24 -22.02 -11.46
N HIS A 82 4.41 -21.36 -12.62
CA HIS A 82 4.03 -19.96 -12.77
C HIS A 82 2.52 -19.72 -12.62
N LEU A 83 1.67 -20.60 -13.16
CA LEU A 83 0.23 -20.48 -12.99
C LEU A 83 -0.15 -20.66 -11.52
N THR A 84 0.40 -21.69 -10.87
CA THR A 84 0.14 -21.98 -9.46
C THR A 84 0.58 -20.82 -8.58
N LEU A 85 1.79 -20.31 -8.77
CA LEU A 85 2.30 -19.16 -8.04
C LEU A 85 1.39 -17.94 -8.22
N ASN A 86 1.06 -17.56 -9.46
CA ASN A 86 0.22 -16.40 -9.75
C ASN A 86 -1.17 -16.52 -9.12
N LEU A 87 -1.77 -17.71 -9.12
CA LEU A 87 -3.05 -17.95 -8.47
C LEU A 87 -2.97 -17.71 -6.95
N TYR A 88 -1.92 -18.22 -6.30
CA TYR A 88 -1.75 -18.00 -4.87
C TYR A 88 -1.40 -16.54 -4.53
N LEU A 89 -0.56 -15.87 -5.33
CA LEU A 89 -0.25 -14.44 -5.13
C LEU A 89 -1.52 -13.59 -5.24
N GLU A 90 -2.32 -13.81 -6.29
CA GLU A 90 -3.57 -13.09 -6.50
C GLU A 90 -4.59 -13.41 -5.38
N ALA A 91 -4.68 -14.67 -4.94
CA ALA A 91 -5.55 -15.07 -3.85
C ALA A 91 -5.14 -14.43 -2.51
N VAL A 92 -3.84 -14.35 -2.20
CA VAL A 92 -3.33 -13.66 -1.00
C VAL A 92 -3.76 -12.19 -1.00
N GLU A 93 -3.56 -11.50 -2.12
CA GLU A 93 -3.90 -10.09 -2.25
C GLU A 93 -5.41 -9.85 -2.10
N VAL A 94 -6.23 -10.65 -2.78
CA VAL A 94 -7.70 -10.49 -2.73
C VAL A 94 -8.26 -10.86 -1.35
N GLU A 95 -7.75 -11.90 -0.68
CA GLU A 95 -8.14 -12.23 0.69
C GLU A 95 -7.77 -11.11 1.67
N PHE A 96 -6.58 -10.48 1.48
CA PHE A 96 -6.18 -9.30 2.25
C PHE A 96 -7.14 -8.11 2.02
N LEU A 97 -7.43 -7.77 0.74
CA LEU A 97 -8.34 -6.68 0.38
C LEU A 97 -9.77 -6.91 0.88
N ASN A 98 -10.20 -8.18 0.94
CA ASN A 98 -11.48 -8.58 1.55
C ASN A 98 -11.42 -8.73 3.07
N ILE A 99 -10.29 -8.34 3.69
CA ILE A 99 -10.08 -8.33 5.15
C ILE A 99 -10.17 -9.73 5.77
N ASN A 100 -9.94 -10.76 4.98
CA ASN A 100 -9.87 -12.15 5.41
C ASN A 100 -8.41 -12.54 5.72
N PHE A 101 -7.83 -11.88 6.72
CA PHE A 101 -6.41 -12.00 7.06
C PHE A 101 -5.99 -13.43 7.40
N ASP A 102 -6.85 -14.19 8.05
CA ASP A 102 -6.53 -15.57 8.46
C ASP A 102 -6.32 -16.48 7.25
N GLN A 103 -7.17 -16.34 6.21
CA GLN A 103 -7.01 -17.10 4.97
C GLN A 103 -5.79 -16.62 4.16
N ALA A 104 -5.56 -15.30 4.11
CA ALA A 104 -4.36 -14.74 3.49
C ALA A 104 -3.09 -15.31 4.14
N GLU A 105 -3.00 -15.38 5.48
CA GLU A 105 -1.85 -15.94 6.21
C GLU A 105 -1.61 -17.44 5.89
N ILE A 106 -2.68 -18.23 5.66
CA ILE A 106 -2.55 -19.62 5.21
C ILE A 106 -1.87 -19.69 3.84
N TYR A 107 -2.34 -18.89 2.89
CA TYR A 107 -1.77 -18.86 1.54
C TYR A 107 -0.36 -18.27 1.53
N ILE A 108 -0.06 -17.25 2.33
CA ILE A 108 1.28 -16.68 2.51
C ILE A 108 2.26 -17.78 2.93
N LYS A 109 1.95 -18.55 3.97
CA LYS A 109 2.79 -19.65 4.46
C LYS A 109 3.04 -20.69 3.38
N LEU A 110 2.03 -21.01 2.57
CA LEU A 110 2.17 -21.96 1.49
C LEU A 110 3.13 -21.44 0.40
N VAL A 111 2.98 -20.18 -0.03
CA VAL A 111 3.89 -19.57 -1.01
C VAL A 111 5.32 -19.52 -0.46
N GLN A 112 5.52 -19.11 0.80
CA GLN A 112 6.85 -19.08 1.45
C GLN A 112 7.53 -20.46 1.45
N GLN A 113 6.76 -21.56 1.55
CA GLN A 113 7.28 -22.93 1.54
C GLN A 113 7.53 -23.48 0.13
N LYS A 114 6.80 -23.03 -0.88
CA LYS A 114 6.76 -23.64 -2.22
C LYS A 114 7.45 -22.78 -3.28
N ALA A 115 7.56 -21.47 -3.09
CA ALA A 115 8.20 -20.59 -4.05
C ALA A 115 9.70 -20.87 -4.16
N VAL A 116 10.18 -20.89 -5.40
CA VAL A 116 11.56 -21.32 -5.73
C VAL A 116 12.56 -20.19 -5.46
N THR A 117 12.17 -18.94 -5.75
CA THR A 117 13.07 -17.80 -5.57
C THR A 117 12.57 -16.85 -4.48
N LEU A 118 13.49 -16.09 -3.89
CA LEU A 118 13.13 -15.04 -2.94
C LEU A 118 12.22 -13.99 -3.58
N LEU A 119 12.46 -13.62 -4.84
CA LEU A 119 11.65 -12.65 -5.55
C LEU A 119 10.20 -13.12 -5.74
N ASP A 120 9.97 -14.42 -5.88
CA ASP A 120 8.62 -14.99 -5.92
C ASP A 120 7.89 -14.89 -4.57
N GLN A 121 8.66 -14.78 -3.46
CA GLN A 121 8.11 -14.67 -2.11
C GLN A 121 7.87 -13.20 -1.69
N VAL A 122 8.56 -12.23 -2.29
CA VAL A 122 8.47 -10.81 -1.89
C VAL A 122 7.02 -10.31 -1.83
N PRO A 123 6.14 -10.54 -2.84
CA PRO A 123 4.78 -10.02 -2.80
C PRO A 123 3.97 -10.50 -1.57
N VAL A 124 4.16 -11.75 -1.15
CA VAL A 124 3.45 -12.25 0.04
C VAL A 124 4.04 -11.73 1.35
N TYR A 125 5.33 -11.39 1.39
CA TYR A 125 5.91 -10.71 2.55
C TYR A 125 5.42 -9.27 2.67
N GLU A 126 5.22 -8.56 1.56
CA GLU A 126 4.63 -7.22 1.56
C GLU A 126 3.23 -7.24 2.19
N ILE A 127 2.38 -8.17 1.78
CA ILE A 127 1.03 -8.31 2.36
C ILE A 127 1.11 -8.79 3.82
N GLN A 128 2.05 -9.65 4.18
CA GLN A 128 2.25 -10.08 5.57
C GLN A 128 2.59 -8.90 6.48
N ILE A 129 3.46 -7.99 6.04
CA ILE A 129 3.80 -6.77 6.76
C ILE A 129 2.54 -5.91 6.94
N GLN A 130 1.73 -5.71 5.89
CA GLN A 130 0.49 -4.95 5.97
C GLN A 130 -0.54 -5.59 6.94
N ILE A 131 -0.65 -6.92 6.97
CA ILE A 131 -1.49 -7.64 7.94
C ILE A 131 -1.00 -7.38 9.37
N TYR A 132 0.32 -7.44 9.61
CA TYR A 132 0.89 -7.14 10.93
C TYR A 132 0.61 -5.69 11.35
N MET A 133 0.71 -4.74 10.42
CA MET A 133 0.36 -3.34 10.68
C MET A 133 -1.12 -3.19 11.06
N ALA A 134 -2.02 -3.80 10.29
CA ALA A 134 -3.46 -3.76 10.57
C ALA A 134 -3.82 -4.36 11.95
N LYS A 135 -3.10 -5.43 12.35
CA LYS A 135 -3.25 -6.08 13.68
C LYS A 135 -2.47 -5.39 14.80
N VAL A 136 -1.79 -4.25 14.54
CA VAL A 136 -0.92 -3.51 15.49
C VAL A 136 0.25 -4.37 16.02
N GLN A 137 0.71 -5.33 15.22
CA GLN A 137 1.86 -6.17 15.51
C GLN A 137 3.16 -5.56 14.94
N ILE A 138 3.44 -4.32 15.34
CA ILE A 138 4.45 -3.44 14.74
C ILE A 138 5.85 -4.06 14.74
N LYS A 139 6.23 -4.70 15.85
CA LYS A 139 7.53 -5.36 15.95
C LYS A 139 7.70 -6.45 14.90
N LEU A 140 6.68 -7.29 14.69
CA LEU A 140 6.71 -8.35 13.68
C LEU A 140 6.78 -7.77 12.25
N ALA A 141 6.08 -6.67 11.98
CA ALA A 141 6.16 -5.99 10.68
C ALA A 141 7.60 -5.54 10.38
N ILE A 142 8.24 -4.87 11.34
CA ILE A 142 9.63 -4.37 11.22
C ILE A 142 10.60 -5.55 11.07
N GLU A 143 10.55 -6.55 11.95
CA GLU A 143 11.44 -7.71 11.92
C GLU A 143 11.32 -8.48 10.60
N THR A 144 10.10 -8.66 10.08
CA THR A 144 9.86 -9.29 8.77
C THR A 144 10.50 -8.47 7.65
N GLY A 145 10.26 -7.16 7.59
CA GLY A 145 10.84 -6.30 6.56
C GLY A 145 12.37 -6.32 6.59
N ILE A 146 12.98 -6.16 7.76
CA ILE A 146 14.46 -6.19 7.92
C ILE A 146 15.02 -7.57 7.53
N HIS A 147 14.34 -8.65 7.89
CA HIS A 147 14.75 -9.99 7.48
C HIS A 147 14.83 -10.13 5.95
N ILE A 148 13.79 -9.69 5.24
CA ILE A 148 13.76 -9.78 3.76
C ILE A 148 14.79 -8.86 3.11
N ILE A 149 14.98 -7.64 3.63
CA ILE A 149 16.01 -6.71 3.15
C ILE A 149 17.41 -7.34 3.24
N ASN A 150 17.71 -8.00 4.36
CA ASN A 150 18.97 -8.73 4.54
C ASN A 150 19.10 -9.91 3.54
N MET A 151 18.03 -10.66 3.30
CA MET A 151 18.01 -11.74 2.31
C MET A 151 18.22 -11.23 0.88
N LEU A 152 17.74 -10.02 0.55
CA LEU A 152 18.00 -9.34 -0.74
C LEU A 152 19.41 -8.74 -0.83
N GLY A 153 20.24 -8.92 0.21
CA GLY A 153 21.61 -8.43 0.23
C GLY A 153 21.75 -6.92 0.36
N ILE A 154 20.73 -6.23 0.89
CA ILE A 154 20.75 -4.78 1.11
C ILE A 154 21.19 -4.51 2.53
N GLN A 155 22.21 -3.67 2.68
CA GLN A 155 22.63 -3.11 3.96
C GLN A 155 22.02 -1.73 4.16
N LEU A 156 21.47 -1.50 5.36
CA LEU A 156 20.91 -0.19 5.70
C LEU A 156 22.01 0.86 5.83
N VAL A 157 21.80 1.98 5.18
CA VAL A 157 22.73 3.14 5.20
C VAL A 157 22.58 3.90 6.52
N GLU A 158 23.69 4.20 7.18
CA GLU A 158 23.72 4.86 8.50
C GLU A 158 23.66 6.38 8.39
N GLU A 159 24.29 6.95 7.36
CA GLU A 159 24.40 8.39 7.17
C GLU A 159 23.62 8.86 5.95
N SER A 160 23.14 10.10 6.00
CA SER A 160 22.53 10.74 4.84
C SER A 160 23.51 10.75 3.67
N PRO A 161 23.11 10.39 2.45
CA PRO A 161 23.96 10.48 1.28
C PRO A 161 24.57 11.88 1.16
N LYS A 162 25.89 11.97 1.08
CA LYS A 162 26.64 13.27 1.10
C LYS A 162 26.18 14.24 0.04
N ILE A 163 25.77 13.73 -1.11
CA ILE A 163 25.28 14.50 -2.25
C ILE A 163 24.01 15.31 -1.92
N LEU A 164 23.24 14.87 -0.90
CA LEU A 164 22.03 15.57 -0.45
C LEU A 164 22.33 16.73 0.50
N ASN A 165 23.56 16.79 1.03
CA ASN A 165 24.05 17.88 1.88
C ASN A 165 24.63 19.05 1.05
N ASP A 166 24.68 18.90 -0.27
CA ASP A 166 25.19 19.95 -1.15
C ASP A 166 24.18 21.11 -1.20
N GLN A 167 24.67 22.33 -0.94
CA GLN A 167 23.87 23.56 -0.98
C GLN A 167 23.44 23.95 -2.40
N ASN A 168 23.75 23.11 -3.40
CA ASN A 168 23.34 23.33 -4.79
C ASN A 168 21.84 23.13 -4.93
N GLN A 169 21.10 24.23 -4.95
CA GLN A 169 19.63 24.24 -5.05
C GLN A 169 19.09 23.51 -6.29
N ASN A 170 19.86 23.40 -7.37
CA ASN A 170 19.42 22.77 -8.61
C ASN A 170 19.42 21.22 -8.54
N TYR A 171 20.17 20.65 -7.59
CA TYR A 171 20.34 19.21 -7.51
C TYR A 171 19.03 18.44 -7.25
N VAL A 172 18.14 18.95 -6.38
CA VAL A 172 16.85 18.29 -6.10
C VAL A 172 16.00 18.17 -7.37
N ASP A 173 16.04 19.21 -8.23
CA ASP A 173 15.26 19.25 -9.46
C ASP A 173 15.79 18.27 -10.53
N GLU A 174 17.07 17.89 -10.43
CA GLU A 174 17.69 16.89 -11.31
C GLU A 174 17.33 15.45 -10.94
N LEU A 175 16.99 15.19 -9.66
CA LEU A 175 16.66 13.85 -9.18
C LEU A 175 15.45 13.22 -9.89
N ILE A 176 14.51 14.03 -10.36
CA ILE A 176 13.38 13.53 -11.14
C ILE A 176 13.83 12.86 -12.45
N ASN A 177 14.97 13.28 -13.01
CA ASN A 177 15.50 12.81 -14.29
C ASN A 177 16.40 11.57 -14.18
N LEU A 178 16.61 11.02 -12.97
CA LEU A 178 17.31 9.76 -12.82
C LEU A 178 16.68 8.67 -13.72
N PRO A 179 17.48 7.71 -14.22
CA PRO A 179 16.96 6.59 -15.02
C PRO A 179 15.91 5.79 -14.27
N VAL A 180 15.10 5.03 -14.99
CA VAL A 180 14.15 4.09 -14.36
C VAL A 180 14.93 2.91 -13.78
N MET A 181 14.65 2.56 -12.54
CA MET A 181 15.21 1.38 -11.88
C MET A 181 14.72 0.12 -12.58
N THR A 182 15.64 -0.76 -12.99
CA THR A 182 15.32 -2.01 -13.71
C THR A 182 15.76 -3.27 -12.98
N ALA A 183 16.55 -3.16 -11.91
CA ALA A 183 17.04 -4.28 -11.12
C ALA A 183 15.90 -4.84 -10.22
N PRO A 184 15.40 -6.08 -10.48
CA PRO A 184 14.21 -6.60 -9.77
C PRO A 184 14.40 -6.72 -8.26
N ASP A 185 15.59 -7.11 -7.81
CA ASP A 185 15.95 -7.21 -6.40
C ASP A 185 15.98 -5.84 -5.69
N LYS A 186 16.35 -4.79 -6.40
CA LYS A 186 16.35 -3.43 -5.86
C LYS A 186 14.94 -2.84 -5.82
N ILE A 187 14.12 -3.12 -6.84
CA ILE A 187 12.69 -2.75 -6.84
C ILE A 187 11.96 -3.45 -5.69
N ALA A 188 12.20 -4.75 -5.51
CA ALA A 188 11.65 -5.52 -4.39
C ALA A 188 12.08 -4.95 -3.03
N ALA A 189 13.37 -4.60 -2.89
CA ALA A 189 13.86 -3.96 -1.67
C ALA A 189 13.19 -2.61 -1.40
N MET A 190 12.99 -1.79 -2.44
CA MET A 190 12.27 -0.52 -2.32
C MET A 190 10.84 -0.71 -1.83
N GLY A 191 10.11 -1.73 -2.34
CA GLY A 191 8.76 -2.08 -1.89
C GLY A 191 8.72 -2.43 -0.40
N ILE A 192 9.58 -3.36 0.03
CA ILE A 192 9.68 -3.77 1.45
C ILE A 192 10.06 -2.60 2.36
N LEU A 193 11.06 -1.77 1.98
CA LEU A 193 11.45 -0.59 2.75
C LEU A 193 10.28 0.39 2.87
N GLY A 194 9.53 0.62 1.77
CA GLY A 194 8.33 1.45 1.77
C GLY A 194 7.27 0.96 2.76
N ASN A 195 7.02 -0.35 2.80
CA ASN A 195 5.99 -0.95 3.67
C ASN A 195 6.31 -0.87 5.17
N ILE A 196 7.59 -0.74 5.57
CA ILE A 196 7.97 -0.61 6.99
C ILE A 196 8.28 0.83 7.42
N THR A 197 8.20 1.82 6.52
CA THR A 197 8.49 3.22 6.88
C THR A 197 7.57 3.76 7.96
N THR A 198 6.25 3.55 7.84
CA THR A 198 5.26 4.04 8.82
C THR A 198 5.48 3.40 10.19
N ALA A 199 5.70 2.08 10.22
CA ALA A 199 6.02 1.36 11.45
C ALA A 199 7.23 1.96 12.16
N THR A 200 8.33 2.16 11.43
CA THR A 200 9.58 2.68 12.01
C THR A 200 9.48 4.15 12.37
N TYR A 201 8.75 4.96 11.60
CA TYR A 201 8.50 6.36 11.95
C TYR A 201 7.82 6.51 13.33
N CYS A 202 6.89 5.62 13.64
CA CYS A 202 6.15 5.67 14.90
C CYS A 202 6.92 5.10 16.10
N PHE A 203 7.80 4.11 15.88
CA PHE A 203 8.36 3.31 16.98
C PHE A 203 9.89 3.30 17.06
N ASP A 204 10.61 3.58 15.96
CA ASP A 204 12.08 3.59 15.92
C ASP A 204 12.59 4.63 14.92
N LEU A 205 12.74 5.86 15.37
CA LEU A 205 13.14 6.99 14.54
C LEU A 205 14.54 6.82 13.94
N GLU A 206 15.47 6.16 14.63
CA GLU A 206 16.82 5.92 14.09
C GLU A 206 16.79 4.89 12.96
N LEU A 207 16.01 3.82 13.12
CA LEU A 207 15.80 2.85 12.06
C LEU A 207 15.05 3.50 10.87
N PHE A 208 14.04 4.33 11.14
CA PHE A 208 13.35 5.08 10.09
C PHE A 208 14.31 5.93 9.24
N LYS A 209 15.22 6.69 9.87
CA LYS A 209 16.25 7.46 9.14
C LYS A 209 17.08 6.57 8.23
N ARG A 210 17.57 5.44 8.75
CA ARG A 210 18.40 4.50 8.00
C ARG A 210 17.63 3.90 6.81
N ILE A 211 16.34 3.59 6.98
CA ILE A 211 15.47 3.11 5.90
C ILE A 211 15.34 4.19 4.82
N VAL A 212 14.98 5.42 5.20
CA VAL A 212 14.83 6.53 4.25
C VAL A 212 16.15 6.80 3.51
N PHE A 213 17.28 6.83 4.20
CA PHE A 213 18.61 7.03 3.56
C PHE A 213 18.93 5.88 2.59
N THR A 214 18.56 4.64 2.94
CA THR A 214 18.73 3.48 2.04
C THR A 214 17.88 3.61 0.79
N MET A 215 16.62 4.02 0.91
CA MET A 215 15.73 4.25 -0.25
C MET A 215 16.30 5.32 -1.18
N ILE A 216 16.81 6.43 -0.62
CA ILE A 216 17.47 7.48 -1.40
C ILE A 216 18.74 6.94 -2.07
N TYR A 217 19.60 6.23 -1.33
CA TYR A 217 20.81 5.63 -1.87
C TYR A 217 20.53 4.69 -3.04
N LEU A 218 19.54 3.82 -2.90
CA LEU A 218 19.13 2.91 -3.99
C LEU A 218 18.63 3.68 -5.21
N SER A 219 17.85 4.76 -5.00
CA SER A 219 17.37 5.61 -6.10
C SER A 219 18.51 6.32 -6.81
N LEU A 220 19.50 6.84 -6.08
CA LEU A 220 20.68 7.50 -6.66
C LEU A 220 21.55 6.52 -7.44
N GLN A 221 21.69 5.30 -6.96
CA GLN A 221 22.62 4.31 -7.55
C GLN A 221 22.00 3.53 -8.71
N TYR A 222 20.71 3.20 -8.62
CA TYR A 222 20.03 2.30 -9.58
C TYR A 222 18.93 3.00 -10.39
N GLY A 223 18.64 4.27 -10.10
CA GLY A 223 17.56 5.03 -10.72
C GLY A 223 16.28 5.03 -9.89
N ASN A 224 15.26 5.75 -10.36
CA ASN A 224 13.98 5.89 -9.70
C ASN A 224 13.02 4.73 -10.05
N CYS A 225 12.25 4.28 -9.06
CA CYS A 225 11.03 3.49 -9.24
C CYS A 225 9.84 4.23 -8.60
N SER A 226 8.64 3.67 -8.69
CA SER A 226 7.44 4.26 -8.08
C SER A 226 7.64 4.55 -6.59
N THR A 227 8.20 3.60 -5.83
CA THR A 227 8.45 3.73 -4.40
C THR A 227 9.53 4.78 -4.05
N SER A 228 10.37 5.21 -5.02
CA SER A 228 11.30 6.33 -4.79
C SER A 228 10.58 7.62 -4.41
N ALA A 229 9.34 7.81 -4.89
CA ALA A 229 8.51 8.95 -4.51
C ALA A 229 8.25 8.99 -2.99
N SER A 230 7.90 7.86 -2.38
CA SER A 230 7.71 7.80 -0.93
C SER A 230 9.02 8.03 -0.18
N GLY A 231 10.15 7.51 -0.67
CA GLY A 231 11.49 7.77 -0.13
C GLY A 231 11.82 9.26 -0.07
N TYR A 232 11.59 9.99 -1.16
CA TYR A 232 11.81 11.44 -1.22
C TYR A 232 10.84 12.22 -0.31
N ALA A 233 9.56 11.82 -0.22
CA ALA A 233 8.60 12.43 0.71
C ALA A 233 9.06 12.28 2.16
N HIS A 234 9.48 11.07 2.57
CA HIS A 234 9.99 10.82 3.91
C HIS A 234 11.31 11.55 4.19
N TYR A 235 12.18 11.70 3.19
CA TYR A 235 13.38 12.52 3.34
C TYR A 235 13.02 14.00 3.54
N GLY A 236 12.05 14.52 2.79
CA GLY A 236 11.51 15.87 3.00
C GLY A 236 10.97 16.08 4.42
N LEU A 237 10.25 15.06 4.95
CA LEU A 237 9.78 15.04 6.35
C LEU A 237 10.97 15.15 7.33
N LEU A 238 12.04 14.34 7.14
CA LEU A 238 13.24 14.39 7.98
C LEU A 238 13.89 15.77 7.98
N LEU A 239 13.99 16.40 6.81
CA LEU A 239 14.54 17.75 6.67
C LEU A 239 13.70 18.79 7.41
N CYS A 240 12.38 18.77 7.27
CA CYS A 240 11.50 19.71 7.97
C CYS A 240 11.52 19.49 9.48
N LYS A 241 11.37 18.24 9.92
CA LYS A 241 11.09 17.94 11.34
C LYS A 241 12.35 17.88 12.21
N LEU A 242 13.45 17.32 11.68
CA LEU A 242 14.67 17.09 12.47
C LEU A 242 15.78 18.09 12.16
N ALA A 243 15.95 18.48 10.89
CA ALA A 243 17.01 19.39 10.50
C ALA A 243 16.57 20.87 10.48
N GLY A 244 15.26 21.15 10.61
CA GLY A 244 14.73 22.51 10.52
C GLY A 244 14.90 23.15 9.12
N ASN A 245 15.24 22.34 8.11
CA ASN A 245 15.47 22.79 6.73
C ASN A 245 14.17 22.70 5.91
N ILE A 246 13.24 23.62 6.22
CA ILE A 246 11.89 23.63 5.66
C ILE A 246 11.91 23.82 4.13
N ASP A 247 12.78 24.69 3.61
CA ASP A 247 12.85 24.99 2.18
C ASP A 247 13.22 23.74 1.35
N ASN A 248 14.27 23.04 1.73
CA ASN A 248 14.65 21.81 1.06
C ASN A 248 13.63 20.68 1.32
N GLY A 249 13.10 20.57 2.56
CA GLY A 249 12.07 19.60 2.86
C GLY A 249 10.83 19.76 1.95
N TYR A 250 10.39 21.00 1.73
CA TYR A 250 9.31 21.31 0.80
C TYR A 250 9.64 20.92 -0.65
N ARG A 251 10.87 21.20 -1.13
CA ARG A 251 11.31 20.81 -2.48
C ARG A 251 11.32 19.29 -2.67
N TYR A 252 11.78 18.53 -1.68
CA TYR A 252 11.70 17.06 -1.72
C TYR A 252 10.26 16.55 -1.70
N GLY A 253 9.35 17.20 -0.98
CA GLY A 253 7.93 16.93 -1.05
C GLY A 253 7.35 17.14 -2.46
N GLN A 254 7.71 18.26 -3.12
CA GLN A 254 7.28 18.53 -4.50
C GLN A 254 7.90 17.54 -5.51
N LEU A 255 9.17 17.17 -5.33
CA LEU A 255 9.81 16.11 -6.11
C LEU A 255 9.05 14.79 -6.00
N ALA A 256 8.67 14.40 -4.78
CA ALA A 256 7.91 13.18 -4.52
C ALA A 256 6.57 13.17 -5.24
N LEU A 257 5.79 14.25 -5.15
CA LEU A 257 4.50 14.39 -5.85
C LEU A 257 4.67 14.32 -7.37
N ASN A 258 5.66 15.01 -7.91
CA ASN A 258 5.96 15.00 -9.35
C ASN A 258 6.40 13.61 -9.83
N LEU A 259 7.20 12.90 -9.02
CA LEU A 259 7.68 11.57 -9.36
C LEU A 259 6.54 10.53 -9.32
N ALA A 260 5.66 10.59 -8.32
CA ALA A 260 4.46 9.74 -8.25
C ALA A 260 3.56 9.93 -9.48
N ASN A 261 3.41 11.17 -9.96
CA ASN A 261 2.67 11.47 -11.18
C ASN A 261 3.39 10.93 -12.43
N ARG A 262 4.71 11.13 -12.54
CA ARG A 262 5.52 10.66 -13.67
C ARG A 262 5.44 9.14 -13.86
N PHE A 263 5.48 8.38 -12.77
CA PHE A 263 5.36 6.92 -12.80
C PHE A 263 3.91 6.43 -12.89
N ASN A 264 2.92 7.32 -12.81
CA ASN A 264 1.50 6.97 -12.63
C ASN A 264 1.33 5.97 -11.46
N ALA A 265 2.09 6.19 -10.38
CA ALA A 265 2.29 5.29 -9.26
C ALA A 265 1.12 5.36 -8.27
N GLN A 266 -0.03 4.80 -8.66
CA GLN A 266 -1.26 4.82 -7.86
C GLN A 266 -1.04 4.19 -6.48
N GLU A 267 -0.24 3.12 -6.42
CA GLU A 267 0.08 2.34 -5.22
C GLU A 267 0.83 3.13 -4.13
N VAL A 268 1.55 4.21 -4.50
CA VAL A 268 2.28 5.05 -3.53
C VAL A 268 1.70 6.45 -3.37
N LYS A 269 0.68 6.82 -4.15
CA LYS A 269 0.08 8.16 -4.08
C LYS A 269 -0.49 8.46 -2.70
N CYS A 270 -1.14 7.48 -2.07
CA CYS A 270 -1.72 7.68 -0.74
C CYS A 270 -0.63 8.06 0.27
N VAL A 271 0.44 7.29 0.39
CA VAL A 271 1.53 7.57 1.34
C VAL A 271 2.26 8.87 1.03
N VAL A 272 2.47 9.19 -0.24
CA VAL A 272 3.13 10.46 -0.65
C VAL A 272 2.26 11.66 -0.29
N LEU A 273 0.97 11.65 -0.65
CA LEU A 273 0.04 12.72 -0.31
C LEU A 273 -0.11 12.88 1.21
N LEU A 274 -0.24 11.77 1.94
CA LEU A 274 -0.30 11.78 3.39
C LEU A 274 0.95 12.43 3.97
N THR A 275 2.14 11.94 3.62
CA THR A 275 3.42 12.44 4.16
C THR A 275 3.62 13.93 3.85
N CYS A 276 3.33 14.35 2.62
CA CYS A 276 3.46 15.75 2.23
C CYS A 276 2.48 16.66 2.98
N ASN A 277 1.21 16.27 3.14
CA ASN A 277 0.19 17.13 3.74
C ASN A 277 0.17 17.09 5.26
N SER A 278 0.66 16.02 5.88
CA SER A 278 0.73 15.91 7.34
C SER A 278 2.05 16.41 7.94
N ASN A 279 3.15 16.50 7.14
CA ASN A 279 4.48 16.78 7.70
C ASN A 279 5.28 17.88 6.99
N ILE A 280 4.91 18.27 5.76
CA ILE A 280 5.72 19.17 4.93
C ILE A 280 4.95 20.44 4.54
N ASN A 281 3.78 20.28 3.91
CA ASN A 281 3.08 21.38 3.25
C ASN A 281 2.60 22.47 4.22
N PHE A 282 2.20 22.15 5.44
CA PHE A 282 1.73 23.13 6.43
C PHE A 282 2.81 24.10 6.90
N TRP A 283 4.10 23.82 6.67
CA TRP A 283 5.16 24.77 6.93
C TRP A 283 5.21 25.94 5.94
N LYS A 284 4.64 25.76 4.75
CA LYS A 284 4.63 26.76 3.68
C LYS A 284 3.23 27.23 3.30
N ASN A 285 2.21 26.41 3.53
CA ASN A 285 0.85 26.62 3.08
C ASN A 285 -0.11 26.64 4.26
N HIS A 286 -1.24 27.31 4.10
CA HIS A 286 -2.31 27.30 5.11
C HIS A 286 -2.89 25.88 5.25
N LEU A 287 -3.16 25.47 6.50
CA LEU A 287 -3.61 24.12 6.84
C LEU A 287 -4.89 23.69 6.08
N GLN A 288 -5.79 24.64 5.80
CA GLN A 288 -7.00 24.39 5.03
C GLN A 288 -6.74 23.80 3.63
N GLN A 289 -5.58 24.11 3.02
CA GLN A 289 -5.22 23.58 1.69
C GLN A 289 -4.92 22.08 1.72
N THR A 290 -4.61 21.51 2.88
CA THR A 290 -4.35 20.09 3.04
C THR A 290 -5.62 19.23 3.01
N ILE A 291 -6.78 19.82 3.31
CA ILE A 291 -8.05 19.08 3.46
C ILE A 291 -8.42 18.35 2.15
N ALA A 292 -8.41 19.08 1.02
CA ALA A 292 -8.73 18.47 -0.28
C ALA A 292 -7.74 17.36 -0.67
N SER A 293 -6.44 17.59 -0.44
CA SER A 293 -5.40 16.59 -0.74
C SER A 293 -5.48 15.35 0.16
N LEU A 294 -5.88 15.50 1.42
CA LEU A 294 -6.09 14.36 2.32
C LEU A 294 -7.35 13.56 1.94
N SER A 295 -8.40 14.23 1.45
CA SER A 295 -9.56 13.55 0.88
C SER A 295 -9.20 12.77 -0.39
N GLU A 296 -8.39 13.35 -1.27
CA GLU A 296 -7.84 12.66 -2.45
C GLU A 296 -6.96 11.46 -2.06
N CYS A 297 -6.13 11.60 -1.03
CA CYS A 297 -5.33 10.52 -0.46
C CYS A 297 -6.21 9.33 -0.03
N MET A 298 -7.30 9.58 0.70
CA MET A 298 -8.24 8.52 1.11
C MET A 298 -8.85 7.80 -0.10
N ASN A 299 -9.21 8.53 -1.16
CA ASN A 299 -9.76 7.93 -2.38
C ASN A 299 -8.74 7.00 -3.05
N TYR A 300 -7.50 7.47 -3.27
CA TYR A 300 -6.44 6.61 -3.83
C TYR A 300 -6.17 5.37 -2.97
N GLY A 301 -6.12 5.54 -1.66
CA GLY A 301 -5.88 4.40 -0.76
C GLY A 301 -7.03 3.38 -0.79
N MET A 302 -8.28 3.82 -0.92
CA MET A 302 -9.43 2.91 -1.08
C MET A 302 -9.41 2.18 -2.42
N GLU A 303 -8.99 2.85 -3.50
CA GLU A 303 -8.89 2.25 -4.83
C GLU A 303 -7.75 1.23 -4.94
N THR A 304 -6.64 1.47 -4.25
CA THR A 304 -5.45 0.61 -4.30
C THR A 304 -5.38 -0.41 -3.17
N GLY A 305 -6.29 -0.33 -2.17
CA GLY A 305 -6.28 -1.21 -1.00
C GLY A 305 -5.26 -0.82 0.08
N ASP A 306 -4.70 0.38 0.01
CA ASP A 306 -3.79 0.93 1.03
C ASP A 306 -4.58 1.43 2.25
N LEU A 307 -5.24 0.50 2.93
CA LEU A 307 -6.18 0.78 4.02
C LEU A 307 -5.49 1.38 5.26
N GLU A 308 -4.22 1.10 5.46
CA GLU A 308 -3.40 1.67 6.53
C GLU A 308 -3.31 3.19 6.38
N HIS A 309 -2.85 3.66 5.22
CA HIS A 309 -2.69 5.11 4.98
C HIS A 309 -4.02 5.82 4.82
N VAL A 310 -5.10 5.15 4.38
CA VAL A 310 -6.48 5.68 4.47
C VAL A 310 -6.82 6.00 5.93
N GLY A 311 -6.49 5.11 6.86
CA GLY A 311 -6.73 5.31 8.28
C GLY A 311 -5.99 6.54 8.83
N TYR A 312 -4.71 6.69 8.52
CA TYR A 312 -3.95 7.86 8.96
C TYR A 312 -4.39 9.15 8.26
N ALA A 313 -4.68 9.08 6.95
CA ALA A 313 -5.16 10.25 6.21
C ALA A 313 -6.48 10.78 6.77
N SER A 314 -7.43 9.91 7.10
CA SER A 314 -8.71 10.30 7.70
C SER A 314 -8.55 10.88 9.10
N ALA A 315 -7.58 10.35 9.89
CA ALA A 315 -7.27 10.91 11.20
C ALA A 315 -6.68 12.33 11.11
N ILE A 316 -5.69 12.54 10.22
CA ILE A 316 -5.09 13.86 9.98
C ILE A 316 -6.11 14.83 9.35
N TYR A 317 -6.97 14.36 8.46
CA TYR A 317 -8.07 15.13 7.90
C TYR A 317 -8.98 15.70 9.00
N ASN A 318 -9.45 14.86 9.93
CA ASN A 318 -10.29 15.27 11.05
C ASN A 318 -9.54 16.22 12.01
N GLN A 319 -8.27 15.92 12.29
CA GLN A 319 -7.39 16.80 13.09
C GLN A 319 -7.29 18.19 12.44
N ASN A 320 -7.02 18.25 11.15
CA ASN A 320 -6.86 19.54 10.45
C ASN A 320 -8.18 20.32 10.40
N LYS A 321 -9.33 19.64 10.21
CA LYS A 321 -10.65 20.25 10.30
C LYS A 321 -10.92 20.85 11.70
N PHE A 322 -10.54 20.14 12.75
CA PHE A 322 -10.60 20.67 14.12
C PHE A 322 -9.74 21.93 14.27
N LEU A 323 -8.49 21.90 13.82
CA LEU A 323 -7.54 23.01 13.97
C LEU A 323 -7.91 24.26 13.15
N ILE A 324 -8.60 24.11 12.01
CA ILE A 324 -9.10 25.26 11.22
C ILE A 324 -10.42 25.82 11.74
N GLY A 325 -11.00 25.23 12.80
CA GLY A 325 -12.23 25.74 13.44
C GLY A 325 -13.52 25.24 12.80
N GLU A 326 -13.54 24.03 12.23
CA GLU A 326 -14.78 23.41 11.73
C GLU A 326 -15.83 23.28 12.84
N ASN A 327 -17.10 23.32 12.47
CA ASN A 327 -18.20 23.10 13.40
C ASN A 327 -18.07 21.74 14.09
N LEU A 328 -18.04 21.72 15.44
CA LEU A 328 -17.79 20.51 16.22
C LEU A 328 -18.86 19.42 15.99
N THR A 329 -20.11 19.79 15.77
CA THR A 329 -21.19 18.82 15.50
C THR A 329 -21.00 18.15 14.14
N CYS A 330 -20.60 18.91 13.11
CA CYS A 330 -20.28 18.36 11.80
C CYS A 330 -19.05 17.46 11.87
N LEU A 331 -18.01 17.90 12.58
CA LEU A 331 -16.79 17.11 12.77
C LEU A 331 -17.04 15.79 13.52
N LEU A 332 -17.94 15.80 14.52
CA LEU A 332 -18.34 14.60 15.24
C LEU A 332 -18.98 13.56 14.30
N GLN A 333 -19.86 13.98 13.40
CA GLN A 333 -20.48 13.09 12.41
C GLN A 333 -19.46 12.49 11.43
N GLU A 334 -18.50 13.28 10.98
CA GLU A 334 -17.41 12.79 10.11
C GLU A 334 -16.50 11.80 10.87
N LEU A 335 -16.13 12.10 12.12
CA LEU A 335 -15.37 11.18 12.98
C LEU A 335 -16.08 9.83 13.14
N GLU A 336 -17.39 9.84 13.39
CA GLU A 336 -18.18 8.60 13.52
C GLU A 336 -18.20 7.79 12.21
N THR A 337 -18.31 8.48 11.08
CA THR A 337 -18.27 7.86 9.75
C THR A 337 -16.91 7.19 9.53
N HIS A 338 -15.80 7.89 9.81
CA HIS A 338 -14.46 7.35 9.67
C HIS A 338 -14.17 6.21 10.64
N ILE A 339 -14.62 6.30 11.91
CA ILE A 339 -14.49 5.22 12.90
C ILE A 339 -15.18 3.94 12.38
N ASN A 340 -16.41 4.05 11.90
CA ASN A 340 -17.15 2.91 11.35
C ASN A 340 -16.44 2.30 10.14
N LEU A 341 -15.87 3.13 9.27
CA LEU A 341 -15.08 2.68 8.14
C LEU A 341 -13.82 1.93 8.59
N MET A 342 -13.09 2.44 9.58
CA MET A 342 -11.89 1.82 10.11
C MET A 342 -12.18 0.49 10.83
N TYR A 343 -13.33 0.37 11.52
CA TYR A 343 -13.77 -0.92 12.06
C TYR A 343 -14.01 -1.96 10.96
N ARG A 344 -14.66 -1.55 9.86
CA ARG A 344 -14.90 -2.43 8.71
C ARG A 344 -13.58 -2.89 8.06
N PHE A 345 -12.59 -2.02 8.01
CA PHE A 345 -11.26 -2.32 7.47
C PHE A 345 -10.33 -3.02 8.45
N LYS A 346 -10.79 -3.29 9.69
CA LYS A 346 -10.00 -3.87 10.78
C LYS A 346 -8.69 -3.11 11.08
N GLN A 347 -8.68 -1.80 10.85
CA GLN A 347 -7.53 -0.92 11.09
C GLN A 347 -7.53 -0.42 12.54
N GLN A 348 -7.13 -1.29 13.49
CA GLN A 348 -7.24 -1.03 14.93
C GLN A 348 -6.47 0.21 15.38
N GLY A 349 -5.28 0.46 14.84
CA GLY A 349 -4.47 1.64 15.16
C GLY A 349 -5.18 2.95 14.79
N ALA A 350 -5.76 3.01 13.58
CA ALA A 350 -6.52 4.16 13.12
C ALA A 350 -7.79 4.39 13.97
N VAL A 351 -8.50 3.32 14.33
CA VAL A 351 -9.68 3.41 15.24
C VAL A 351 -9.30 4.13 16.53
N LEU A 352 -8.21 3.75 17.18
CA LEU A 352 -7.78 4.35 18.44
C LEU A 352 -7.51 5.86 18.29
N VAL A 353 -6.85 6.28 17.22
CA VAL A 353 -6.58 7.71 16.97
C VAL A 353 -7.89 8.48 16.77
N HIS A 354 -8.83 7.96 16.01
CA HIS A 354 -10.13 8.61 15.83
C HIS A 354 -10.95 8.70 17.12
N LEU A 355 -10.91 7.67 17.97
CA LEU A 355 -11.60 7.67 19.25
C LEU A 355 -11.07 8.75 20.19
N ILE A 356 -9.75 9.03 20.18
CA ILE A 356 -9.15 10.12 20.95
C ILE A 356 -9.72 11.47 20.48
N TRP A 357 -9.74 11.72 19.17
CA TRP A 357 -10.32 12.95 18.61
C TRP A 357 -11.81 13.06 18.88
N LYS A 358 -12.57 11.94 18.77
CA LYS A 358 -14.00 11.92 19.07
C LYS A 358 -14.24 12.31 20.53
N GLN A 359 -13.48 11.75 21.48
CA GLN A 359 -13.60 12.08 22.89
C GLN A 359 -13.33 13.57 23.15
N LEU A 360 -12.25 14.12 22.56
CA LEU A 360 -11.95 15.55 22.68
C LEU A 360 -13.12 16.43 22.17
N VAL A 361 -13.70 16.10 21.02
CA VAL A 361 -14.82 16.86 20.45
C VAL A 361 -16.05 16.78 21.34
N LEU A 362 -16.36 15.60 21.90
CA LEU A 362 -17.47 15.41 22.83
C LEU A 362 -17.29 16.22 24.11
N GLU A 363 -16.09 16.22 24.71
CA GLU A 363 -15.76 17.03 25.89
C GLU A 363 -15.98 18.53 25.62
N LEU A 364 -15.56 19.01 24.46
CA LEU A 364 -15.76 20.43 24.08
C LEU A 364 -17.22 20.79 23.80
N LEU A 365 -18.00 19.88 23.23
CA LEU A 365 -19.44 20.08 23.01
C LEU A 365 -20.24 20.12 24.32
N ASN A 366 -19.78 19.37 25.34
CA ASN A 366 -20.41 19.28 26.66
C ASN A 366 -19.80 20.26 27.68
N TYR A 367 -18.83 21.08 27.26
CA TYR A 367 -18.22 22.06 28.17
C TYR A 367 -19.21 23.13 28.59
N ASP A 368 -19.41 23.28 29.90
CA ASP A 368 -20.18 24.35 30.50
C ASP A 368 -19.25 25.48 31.00
N PRO A 369 -19.21 26.62 30.28
CA PRO A 369 -18.37 27.76 30.69
C PRO A 369 -18.71 28.31 32.09
N SER A 370 -19.97 28.15 32.56
CA SER A 370 -20.42 28.68 33.83
C SER A 370 -19.92 27.87 35.03
N SER A 371 -19.71 26.57 34.83
CA SER A 371 -19.19 25.65 35.86
C SER A 371 -17.66 25.53 35.86
N GLY A 372 -17.01 25.91 34.75
CA GLY A 372 -15.58 25.70 34.53
C GLY A 372 -15.18 24.21 34.52
N SER A 373 -16.13 23.31 34.32
CA SER A 373 -15.93 21.85 34.33
C SER A 373 -16.37 21.23 33.00
N PHE A 374 -15.70 20.15 32.65
CA PHE A 374 -16.16 19.20 31.62
C PHE A 374 -17.16 18.25 32.28
N SER A 375 -18.32 18.06 31.70
CA SER A 375 -19.37 17.16 32.14
C SER A 375 -19.12 15.70 31.79
#